data_daf52e89f3dba380014098df871d2ca1
#
_entry.id   daf52e89f3dba380014098df871d2ca1
#
_cell.length_a   1.000
_cell.length_b   1.000
_cell.length_c   1.000
_cell.angle_alpha   90.00
_cell.angle_beta   90.00
_cell.angle_gamma   90.00
#
_symmetry.space_group_name_H-M   'P 1'
#
loop_
_entity.id
_entity.type
_entity.pdbx_description
1 polymer ?
#
loop_
_entity_poly.entity_id
_entity_poly.type
_entity_poly.pdbx_seq_one_letter_code
_entity_poly.pdbx_strand_id
1 'polypeptide(L)'
;MARGLRAILTLVTYALIAVAVALAIRQFVIFSGDIAARSWARAFDALTKHLVIPFGVKSINTPYHGLFDVDNALTIVVAILAEWTLSVVRDRA
;
A
#
# COMPACT_ATOMS: atom_id res chain seq x y z
N MET A 1 2.55 -30.92 -5.24
CA MET A 1 1.81 -29.80 -5.89
C MET A 1 1.24 -28.83 -4.86
N ALA A 2 0.44 -29.30 -3.91
CA ALA A 2 -0.17 -28.42 -2.90
C ALA A 2 0.85 -27.64 -2.07
N ARG A 3 1.98 -28.25 -1.72
CA ARG A 3 3.04 -27.58 -0.96
C ARG A 3 3.66 -26.41 -1.70
N GLY A 4 3.97 -26.60 -2.98
CA GLY A 4 4.57 -25.55 -3.80
C GLY A 4 3.63 -24.39 -4.00
N LEU A 5 2.37 -24.66 -4.32
CA LEU A 5 1.34 -23.65 -4.50
C LEU A 5 1.10 -22.89 -3.20
N ARG A 6 1.00 -23.61 -2.08
CA ARG A 6 0.77 -23.00 -0.78
C ARG A 6 1.92 -22.08 -0.36
N ALA A 7 3.17 -22.49 -0.64
CA ALA A 7 4.35 -21.68 -0.35
C ALA A 7 4.35 -20.40 -1.18
N ILE A 8 4.00 -20.49 -2.46
CA ILE A 8 3.92 -19.32 -3.35
C ILE A 8 2.83 -18.37 -2.87
N LEU A 9 1.63 -18.89 -2.54
CA LEU A 9 0.52 -18.08 -2.05
C LEU A 9 0.89 -17.39 -0.73
N THR A 10 1.58 -18.09 0.17
CA THR A 10 2.04 -17.51 1.44
C THR A 10 3.00 -16.35 1.17
N LEU A 11 3.97 -16.54 0.27
CA LEU A 11 4.92 -15.50 -0.09
C LEU A 11 4.22 -14.27 -0.69
N VAL A 12 3.27 -14.49 -1.59
CA VAL A 12 2.50 -13.41 -2.23
C VAL A 12 1.65 -12.66 -1.20
N THR A 13 0.99 -13.38 -0.27
CA THR A 13 0.19 -12.72 0.76
C THR A 13 1.04 -11.86 1.69
N TYR A 14 2.24 -12.32 2.07
CA TYR A 14 3.15 -11.51 2.87
C TYR A 14 3.64 -10.28 2.10
N ALA A 15 3.90 -10.42 0.80
CA ALA A 15 4.28 -9.29 -0.03
C ALA A 15 3.17 -8.25 -0.11
N LEU A 16 1.91 -8.69 -0.22
CA LEU A 16 0.75 -7.79 -0.25
C LEU A 16 0.58 -7.06 1.08
N ILE A 17 0.78 -7.76 2.21
CA ILE A 17 0.74 -7.13 3.53
C ILE A 17 1.84 -6.07 3.65
N ALA A 18 3.06 -6.39 3.20
CA ALA A 18 4.18 -5.44 3.24
C ALA A 18 3.87 -4.19 2.40
N VAL A 19 3.30 -4.36 1.22
CA VAL A 19 2.88 -3.24 0.36
C VAL A 19 1.82 -2.41 1.06
N ALA A 20 0.80 -3.04 1.64
CA ALA A 20 -0.27 -2.34 2.34
C ALA A 20 0.27 -1.53 3.51
N VAL A 21 1.18 -2.09 4.30
CA VAL A 21 1.81 -1.39 5.43
C VAL A 21 2.64 -0.21 4.94
N ALA A 22 3.45 -0.42 3.90
CA ALA A 22 4.28 0.64 3.32
C ALA A 22 3.42 1.80 2.81
N LEU A 23 2.32 1.50 2.14
CA LEU A 23 1.41 2.53 1.61
C LEU A 23 0.62 3.21 2.73
N ALA A 24 0.29 2.50 3.82
CA ALA A 24 -0.34 3.11 4.99
C ALA A 24 0.60 4.13 5.64
N ILE A 25 1.87 3.79 5.80
CA ILE A 25 2.88 4.70 6.31
C ILE A 25 3.05 5.90 5.37
N ARG A 26 3.09 5.64 4.06
CA ARG A 26 3.16 6.69 3.04
C ARG A 26 1.99 7.66 3.17
N GLN A 27 0.77 7.17 3.34
CA GLN A 27 -0.41 8.00 3.50
C GLN A 27 -0.29 8.88 4.74
N PHE A 28 0.19 8.32 5.85
CA PHE A 28 0.42 9.07 7.08
C PHE A 28 1.47 10.18 6.87
N VAL A 29 2.55 9.87 6.16
CA VAL A 29 3.64 10.83 5.89
C VAL A 29 3.15 11.99 5.02
N ILE A 30 2.44 11.72 3.92
CA ILE A 30 2.00 12.77 3.01
C ILE A 30 0.78 13.54 3.53
N PHE A 31 0.08 12.99 4.52
CA PHE A 31 -1.08 13.65 5.12
C PHE A 31 -0.70 14.96 5.80
N SER A 32 0.47 15.01 6.43
CA SER A 32 1.01 16.24 7.05
C SER A 32 2.10 16.82 6.19
N GLY A 33 1.93 18.07 5.74
CA GLY A 33 2.94 18.75 4.92
C GLY A 33 4.27 18.95 5.65
N ASP A 34 4.22 19.13 6.97
CA ASP A 34 5.43 19.30 7.77
C ASP A 34 6.28 18.03 7.78
N ILE A 35 5.67 16.87 7.90
CA ILE A 35 6.37 15.59 7.85
C ILE A 35 6.85 15.31 6.43
N ALA A 36 6.01 15.56 5.43
CA ALA A 36 6.33 15.33 4.02
C ALA A 36 7.52 16.18 3.54
N ALA A 37 7.77 17.31 4.16
CA ALA A 37 8.88 18.20 3.81
C ALA A 37 10.24 17.69 4.30
N ARG A 38 10.29 16.70 5.19
CA ARG A 38 11.54 16.14 5.71
C ARG A 38 12.26 15.31 4.64
N SER A 39 13.59 15.32 4.65
CA SER A 39 14.36 14.62 3.62
C SER A 39 14.12 13.11 3.59
N TRP A 40 14.00 12.47 4.76
CA TRP A 40 13.70 11.04 4.83
C TRP A 40 12.32 10.73 4.27
N ALA A 41 11.34 11.62 4.50
CA ALA A 41 9.99 11.47 3.99
C ALA A 41 9.94 11.56 2.46
N ARG A 42 10.73 12.47 1.87
CA ARG A 42 10.83 12.59 0.42
C ARG A 42 11.45 11.34 -0.19
N ALA A 43 12.49 10.78 0.43
CA ALA A 43 13.10 9.55 -0.05
C ALA A 43 12.11 8.39 0.04
N PHE A 44 11.37 8.27 1.14
CA PHE A 44 10.34 7.27 1.33
C PHE A 44 9.23 7.40 0.29
N ASP A 45 8.76 8.63 0.03
CA ASP A 45 7.75 8.91 -0.98
C ASP A 45 8.24 8.48 -2.36
N ALA A 46 9.47 8.82 -2.72
CA ALA A 46 10.04 8.47 -4.00
C ALA A 46 10.13 6.95 -4.20
N LEU A 47 10.42 6.21 -3.13
CA LEU A 47 10.49 4.74 -3.19
C LEU A 47 9.11 4.10 -3.26
N THR A 48 8.11 4.65 -2.56
CA THR A 48 6.79 4.03 -2.44
C THR A 48 5.81 4.46 -3.52
N LYS A 49 6.03 5.58 -4.20
CA LYS A 49 5.10 6.08 -5.22
C LYS A 49 4.86 5.07 -6.35
N HIS A 50 5.83 4.22 -6.64
CA HIS A 50 5.71 3.19 -7.68
C HIS A 50 4.79 2.04 -7.28
N LEU A 51 4.48 1.91 -6.00
CA LEU A 51 3.58 0.87 -5.49
C LEU A 51 2.11 1.27 -5.62
N VAL A 52 1.84 2.56 -5.83
CA VAL A 52 0.48 3.09 -5.92
C VAL A 52 -0.07 2.85 -7.31
N ILE A 53 -1.25 2.25 -7.38
CA ILE A 53 -1.94 2.03 -8.65
C ILE A 53 -2.55 3.36 -9.11
N PRO A 54 -2.28 3.81 -10.35
CA PRO A 54 -2.79 5.09 -10.84
C PRO A 54 -4.25 4.98 -11.29
N PHE A 55 -5.18 5.08 -10.36
CA PHE A 55 -6.62 5.07 -10.67
C PHE A 55 -7.08 6.37 -11.35
N GLY A 56 -6.28 7.44 -11.24
CA GLY A 56 -6.61 8.72 -11.83
C GLY A 56 -7.52 9.59 -10.99
N VAL A 57 -7.68 9.28 -9.71
CA VAL A 57 -8.48 10.07 -8.78
C VAL A 57 -7.63 11.19 -8.20
N LYS A 58 -8.17 12.40 -8.17
CA LYS A 58 -7.45 13.56 -7.64
C LYS A 58 -7.20 13.42 -6.15
N SER A 59 -6.00 13.81 -5.71
CA SER A 59 -5.68 13.93 -4.30
C SER A 59 -6.47 15.07 -3.66
N ILE A 60 -6.79 14.92 -2.37
CA ILE A 60 -7.50 15.90 -1.59
C ILE A 60 -6.52 16.61 -0.67
N ASN A 61 -6.57 17.94 -0.65
CA ASN A 61 -5.74 18.73 0.27
C ASN A 61 -6.24 18.54 1.71
N THR A 62 -5.30 18.29 2.63
CA THR A 62 -5.63 18.16 4.05
C THR A 62 -5.48 19.50 4.76
N PRO A 63 -6.15 19.70 5.92
CA PRO A 63 -5.97 20.92 6.71
C PRO A 63 -4.58 21.06 7.32
N TYR A 64 -3.71 20.04 7.19
CA TYR A 64 -2.34 20.02 7.72
C TYR A 64 -1.31 20.33 6.62
N HIS A 65 -1.71 20.98 5.55
CA HIS A 65 -0.85 21.34 4.41
C HIS A 65 -0.25 20.14 3.68
N GLY A 66 -0.86 18.96 3.84
CA GLY A 66 -0.48 17.73 3.14
C GLY A 66 -1.52 17.33 2.11
N LEU A 67 -1.40 16.09 1.65
CA LEU A 67 -2.30 15.52 0.64
C LEU A 67 -2.90 14.22 1.15
N PHE A 68 -4.19 14.04 0.90
CA PHE A 68 -4.82 12.73 0.99
C PHE A 68 -4.82 12.13 -0.42
N ASP A 69 -3.91 11.19 -0.66
CA ASP A 69 -3.77 10.52 -1.96
C ASP A 69 -4.82 9.42 -2.06
N VAL A 70 -5.87 9.67 -2.82
CA VAL A 70 -6.98 8.71 -2.99
C VAL A 70 -6.48 7.46 -3.70
N ASP A 71 -5.59 7.60 -4.70
CA ASP A 71 -5.03 6.45 -5.39
C ASP A 71 -4.26 5.55 -4.42
N ASN A 72 -3.50 6.15 -3.50
CA ASN A 72 -2.78 5.42 -2.47
C ASN A 72 -3.74 4.66 -1.55
N ALA A 73 -4.80 5.31 -1.08
CA ALA A 73 -5.80 4.68 -0.23
C ALA A 73 -6.52 3.54 -0.94
N LEU A 74 -6.88 3.73 -2.21
CA LEU A 74 -7.52 2.69 -3.02
C LEU A 74 -6.58 1.51 -3.24
N THR A 75 -5.29 1.76 -3.44
CA THR A 75 -4.29 0.70 -3.59
C THR A 75 -4.17 -0.13 -2.32
N ILE A 76 -4.21 0.52 -1.15
CA ILE A 76 -4.22 -0.18 0.15
C ILE A 76 -5.42 -1.12 0.24
N VAL A 77 -6.61 -0.63 -0.11
CA VAL A 77 -7.84 -1.45 -0.07
C VAL A 77 -7.72 -2.63 -1.02
N VAL A 78 -7.23 -2.42 -2.25
CA VAL A 78 -7.03 -3.49 -3.23
C VAL A 78 -6.03 -4.52 -2.71
N ALA A 79 -4.93 -4.08 -2.10
CA ALA A 79 -3.93 -4.99 -1.55
C ALA A 79 -4.50 -5.85 -0.42
N ILE A 80 -5.29 -5.26 0.46
CA ILE A 80 -5.93 -5.97 1.57
C ILE A 80 -6.95 -6.99 1.04
N LEU A 81 -7.77 -6.59 0.07
CA LEU A 81 -8.75 -7.50 -0.53
C LEU A 81 -8.08 -8.65 -1.27
N ALA A 82 -6.99 -8.37 -2.00
CA ALA A 82 -6.22 -9.40 -2.68
C ALA A 82 -5.59 -10.37 -1.69
N GLU A 83 -5.02 -9.85 -0.61
CA GLU A 83 -4.44 -10.68 0.47
C GLU A 83 -5.50 -11.59 1.09
N TRP A 84 -6.66 -11.03 1.42
CA TRP A 84 -7.75 -11.81 2.00
C TRP A 84 -8.20 -12.93 1.05
N THR A 85 -8.40 -12.61 -0.22
CA THR A 85 -8.82 -13.59 -1.25
C THR A 85 -7.79 -14.70 -1.37
N LEU A 86 -6.50 -14.34 -1.46
CA LEU A 86 -5.43 -15.32 -1.59
C LEU A 86 -5.28 -16.17 -0.33
N SER A 87 -5.53 -15.60 0.85
CA SER A 87 -5.51 -16.35 2.11
C SER A 87 -6.60 -17.40 2.14
N VAL A 88 -7.79 -17.08 1.67
CA VAL A 88 -8.90 -18.04 1.58
C VAL A 88 -8.53 -19.17 0.62
N VAL A 89 -7.95 -18.84 -0.54
CA VAL A 89 -7.51 -19.84 -1.52
C VAL A 89 -6.42 -20.73 -0.91
N ARG A 90 -5.45 -20.12 -0.22
CA ARG A 90 -4.36 -20.86 0.42
C ARG A 90 -4.88 -21.86 1.45
N ASP A 91 -5.84 -21.46 2.26
CA ASP A 91 -6.39 -22.31 3.32
C ASP A 91 -7.19 -23.48 2.74
N ARG A 92 -7.70 -23.35 1.52
CA ARG A 92 -8.39 -24.43 0.80
C ARG A 92 -7.47 -25.29 -0.03
N ALA A 93 -6.26 -24.84 -0.26
CA ALA A 93 -5.26 -25.61 -0.98
C ALA A 93 -4.55 -26.60 -0.02
#